data_545f04b6a681857e1f6ee626d7c07d2f
#
_entry.id   545f04b6a681857e1f6ee626d7c07d2f
#
_cell.length_a   1.000
_cell.length_b   1.000
_cell.length_c   1.000
_cell.angle_alpha   90.00
_cell.angle_beta   90.00
_cell.angle_gamma   90.00
#
_symmetry.space_group_name_H-M   'P 1'
#
loop_
_entity.id
_entity.type
_entity.pdbx_description
1 polymer ?
#
loop_
_entity_poly.entity_id
_entity_poly.type
_entity_poly.pdbx_seq_one_letter_code
_entity_poly.pdbx_strand_id
1 'polypeptide(L)'
;MQLGSDILPIQNRLAERDLPKLPTVMHQRWDELLFLHWEFEPEIIAKVLPSSLRVDTFEGKAWIGVVPFSMRNVRPRFLPPVSGLSNFPELNLRTYVVDEHGRPGVWFYSLDTPKRLPNWIARTFFHLNYRLARIQIEDKGSLRAYRSELWMETNWDTPQEYKWERVGEPFTAEPGSLDFFLAERYRLFAYNKK
;
A
#
# COMPACT_ATOMS: atom_id res chain seq x y z
N MET A 1 -13.34 23.56 -12.99
CA MET A 1 -13.19 22.24 -12.36
C MET A 1 -12.98 22.49 -10.88
N GLN A 2 -14.02 22.28 -10.08
CA GLN A 2 -14.03 22.67 -8.67
C GLN A 2 -13.14 21.73 -7.88
N LEU A 3 -12.00 22.22 -7.42
CA LEU A 3 -11.23 21.63 -6.33
C LEU A 3 -11.99 21.97 -5.03
N GLY A 4 -13.08 21.25 -4.78
CA GLY A 4 -13.75 21.34 -3.51
C GLY A 4 -12.86 20.69 -2.46
N SER A 5 -12.48 21.45 -1.46
CA SER A 5 -11.85 20.99 -0.23
C SER A 5 -12.87 20.23 0.63
N ASP A 6 -13.52 19.21 0.07
CA ASP A 6 -14.38 18.35 0.86
C ASP A 6 -13.50 17.41 1.65
N ILE A 7 -13.04 17.88 2.81
CA ILE A 7 -12.43 17.05 3.83
C ILE A 7 -13.43 15.93 4.13
N LEU A 8 -13.04 14.71 3.81
CA LEU A 8 -13.88 13.55 4.03
C LEU A 8 -14.26 13.47 5.54
N PRO A 9 -15.54 13.39 5.90
CA PRO A 9 -15.94 13.30 7.29
C PRO A 9 -15.23 12.15 8.00
N ILE A 10 -14.80 12.39 9.23
CA ILE A 10 -14.06 11.39 10.01
C ILE A 10 -14.87 10.09 10.18
N GLN A 11 -16.20 10.20 10.24
CA GLN A 11 -17.11 9.05 10.32
C GLN A 11 -16.97 8.11 9.12
N ASN A 12 -16.75 8.63 7.91
CA ASN A 12 -16.54 7.82 6.72
C ASN A 12 -15.22 7.04 6.80
N ARG A 13 -14.19 7.63 7.41
CA ARG A 13 -12.90 6.95 7.63
C ARG A 13 -13.01 5.88 8.71
N LEU A 14 -13.73 6.16 9.79
CA LEU A 14 -13.95 5.19 10.89
C LEU A 14 -14.83 4.02 10.44
N ALA A 15 -15.80 4.24 9.55
CA ALA A 15 -16.64 3.17 9.00
C ALA A 15 -15.84 2.13 8.18
N GLU A 16 -14.67 2.49 7.65
CA GLU A 16 -13.80 1.55 6.93
C GLU A 16 -13.09 0.53 7.85
N ARG A 17 -13.12 0.73 9.17
CA ARG A 17 -12.64 -0.27 10.16
C ARG A 17 -13.56 -1.48 10.25
N ASP A 18 -14.83 -1.33 9.89
CA ASP A 18 -15.78 -2.43 9.90
C ASP A 18 -15.47 -3.40 8.75
N LEU A 19 -15.44 -4.68 9.09
CA LEU A 19 -15.25 -5.70 8.07
C LEU A 19 -16.42 -5.70 7.09
N PRO A 20 -16.16 -5.76 5.78
CA PRO A 20 -17.22 -5.82 4.79
C PRO A 20 -18.07 -7.07 5.00
N LYS A 21 -19.39 -6.96 4.80
CA LYS A 21 -20.36 -8.07 4.89
C LYS A 21 -20.25 -9.09 3.73
N LEU A 22 -19.09 -9.14 3.09
CA LEU A 22 -18.80 -10.05 1.99
C LEU A 22 -17.98 -11.25 2.47
N PRO A 23 -18.08 -12.42 1.83
CA PRO A 23 -17.25 -13.56 2.17
C PRO A 23 -15.77 -13.24 2.02
N THR A 24 -14.98 -13.61 3.01
CA THR A 24 -13.52 -13.53 2.92
C THR A 24 -13.03 -14.42 1.78
N VAL A 25 -12.24 -13.88 0.87
CA VAL A 25 -11.65 -14.62 -0.26
C VAL A 25 -10.21 -15.05 0.00
N MET A 26 -9.47 -14.25 0.78
CA MET A 26 -8.06 -14.45 1.05
C MET A 26 -7.71 -13.98 2.46
N HIS A 27 -6.73 -14.62 3.08
CA HIS A 27 -6.08 -14.19 4.31
C HIS A 27 -4.66 -13.76 4.02
N GLN A 28 -4.23 -12.70 4.66
CA GLN A 28 -2.86 -12.19 4.62
C GLN A 28 -2.56 -11.44 5.91
N ARG A 29 -1.30 -11.35 6.28
CA ARG A 29 -0.80 -10.51 7.36
C ARG A 29 0.35 -9.66 6.84
N TRP A 30 0.35 -8.41 7.21
CA TRP A 30 1.40 -7.46 6.90
C TRP A 30 2.22 -7.22 8.16
N ASP A 31 3.48 -7.55 8.09
CA ASP A 31 4.39 -7.43 9.21
C ASP A 31 5.49 -6.40 8.90
N GLU A 32 5.89 -5.68 9.95
CA GLU A 32 7.10 -4.87 9.94
C GLU A 32 7.10 -3.79 8.86
N LEU A 33 5.98 -3.09 8.77
CA LEU A 33 5.81 -2.00 7.82
C LEU A 33 6.62 -0.77 8.25
N LEU A 34 7.39 -0.23 7.32
CA LEU A 34 7.91 1.13 7.40
C LEU A 34 7.06 2.03 6.52
N PHE A 35 6.58 3.13 7.05
CA PHE A 35 5.82 4.12 6.31
C PHE A 35 6.69 5.35 6.05
N LEU A 36 7.10 5.57 4.81
CA LEU A 36 7.81 6.77 4.37
C LEU A 36 6.88 7.61 3.52
N HIS A 37 6.68 8.87 3.87
CA HIS A 37 5.72 9.73 3.19
C HIS A 37 6.31 11.08 2.80
N TRP A 38 5.85 11.57 1.64
CA TRP A 38 6.19 12.89 1.11
C TRP A 38 4.92 13.62 0.68
N GLU A 39 4.91 14.92 0.93
CA GLU A 39 3.85 15.83 0.49
C GLU A 39 4.00 16.17 -0.99
N PHE A 40 2.86 16.32 -1.66
CA PHE A 40 2.77 16.80 -3.04
C PHE A 40 1.58 17.74 -3.21
N GLU A 41 1.64 18.58 -4.23
CA GLU A 41 0.48 19.33 -4.66
C GLU A 41 -0.56 18.38 -5.26
N PRO A 42 -1.84 18.45 -4.84
CA PRO A 42 -2.89 17.52 -5.27
C PRO A 42 -3.05 17.44 -6.80
N GLU A 43 -2.83 18.53 -7.50
CA GLU A 43 -2.93 18.63 -8.96
C GLU A 43 -1.89 17.78 -9.69
N ILE A 44 -0.72 17.57 -9.08
CA ILE A 44 0.33 16.71 -9.63
C ILE A 44 -0.12 15.26 -9.57
N ILE A 45 -0.63 14.84 -8.44
CA ILE A 45 -1.12 13.48 -8.22
C ILE A 45 -2.36 13.19 -9.06
N ALA A 46 -3.29 14.14 -9.15
CA ALA A 46 -4.53 14.00 -9.92
C ALA A 46 -4.30 13.71 -11.41
N LYS A 47 -3.21 14.20 -12.01
CA LYS A 47 -2.89 13.99 -13.43
C LYS A 47 -2.61 12.53 -13.79
N VAL A 48 -2.21 11.72 -12.81
CA VAL A 48 -1.81 10.32 -13.04
C VAL A 48 -2.79 9.31 -12.44
N LEU A 49 -3.90 9.79 -11.88
CA LEU A 49 -4.97 8.94 -11.37
C LEU A 49 -6.02 8.63 -12.44
N PRO A 50 -6.69 7.48 -12.35
CA PRO A 50 -7.91 7.23 -13.11
C PRO A 50 -9.00 8.27 -12.82
N SER A 51 -9.82 8.61 -13.81
CA SER A 51 -10.88 9.62 -13.67
C SER A 51 -11.96 9.28 -12.64
N SER A 52 -12.11 8.00 -12.29
CA SER A 52 -13.02 7.51 -11.25
C SER A 52 -12.53 7.73 -9.81
N LEU A 53 -11.28 8.19 -9.65
CA LEU A 53 -10.68 8.43 -8.35
C LEU A 53 -10.31 9.91 -8.19
N ARG A 54 -10.48 10.41 -6.99
CA ARG A 54 -10.03 11.75 -6.58
C ARG A 54 -8.89 11.62 -5.56
N VAL A 55 -7.97 12.57 -5.57
CA VAL A 55 -6.93 12.66 -4.55
C VAL A 55 -7.59 12.89 -3.20
N ASP A 56 -7.21 12.09 -2.20
CA ASP A 56 -7.52 12.36 -0.80
C ASP A 56 -6.41 13.21 -0.20
N THR A 57 -6.76 14.28 0.50
CA THR A 57 -5.80 15.24 1.03
C THR A 57 -5.88 15.34 2.55
N PHE A 58 -4.76 15.67 3.16
CA PHE A 58 -4.67 16.06 4.56
C PHE A 58 -4.09 17.48 4.62
N GLU A 59 -4.81 18.41 5.26
CA GLU A 59 -4.46 19.84 5.32
C GLU A 59 -4.15 20.45 3.94
N GLY A 60 -4.90 20.02 2.91
CA GLY A 60 -4.75 20.52 1.55
C GLY A 60 -3.58 19.90 0.76
N LYS A 61 -2.82 18.97 1.33
CA LYS A 61 -1.71 18.27 0.67
C LYS A 61 -2.07 16.85 0.28
N ALA A 62 -1.58 16.42 -0.87
CA ALA A 62 -1.56 15.02 -1.29
C ALA A 62 -0.32 14.32 -0.73
N TRP A 63 -0.39 13.01 -0.60
CA TRP A 63 0.69 12.22 -0.01
C TRP A 63 1.06 11.03 -0.89
N ILE A 64 2.36 10.82 -1.08
CA ILE A 64 2.90 9.58 -1.64
C ILE A 64 3.57 8.80 -0.53
N GLY A 65 3.27 7.51 -0.47
CA GLY A 65 3.87 6.58 0.48
C GLY A 65 4.73 5.53 -0.21
N VAL A 66 5.94 5.33 0.31
CA VAL A 66 6.78 4.17 0.03
C VAL A 66 6.74 3.28 1.26
N VAL A 67 6.32 2.04 1.07
CA VAL A 67 6.09 1.11 2.20
C VAL A 67 6.77 -0.22 1.93
N PRO A 68 8.01 -0.42 2.43
CA PRO A 68 8.62 -1.74 2.51
C PRO A 68 8.04 -2.53 3.69
N PHE A 69 7.71 -3.80 3.47
CA PHE A 69 7.11 -4.68 4.48
C PHE A 69 7.24 -6.16 4.14
N SER A 70 6.77 -7.01 5.04
CA SER A 70 6.73 -8.46 4.84
C SER A 70 5.29 -8.96 4.76
N MET A 71 4.94 -9.58 3.64
CA MET A 71 3.71 -10.36 3.51
C MET A 71 3.86 -11.70 4.20
N ARG A 72 2.89 -12.08 5.04
CA ARG A 72 2.89 -13.35 5.79
C ARG A 72 1.54 -14.09 5.64
N ASN A 73 1.64 -15.41 5.57
CA ASN A 73 0.49 -16.31 5.54
C ASN A 73 -0.53 -16.00 4.42
N VAL A 74 -0.06 -15.49 3.29
CA VAL A 74 -0.92 -15.23 2.12
C VAL A 74 -1.50 -16.54 1.62
N ARG A 75 -2.83 -16.66 1.67
CA ARG A 75 -3.53 -17.89 1.27
C ARG A 75 -4.99 -17.63 0.91
N PRO A 76 -5.55 -18.39 -0.02
CA PRO A 76 -7.01 -18.44 -0.22
C PRO A 76 -7.72 -18.90 1.05
N ARG A 77 -8.99 -18.53 1.22
CA ARG A 77 -9.76 -18.77 2.45
C ARG A 77 -9.70 -20.20 2.97
N PHE A 78 -9.76 -21.18 2.08
CA PHE A 78 -9.89 -22.60 2.44
C PHE A 78 -8.59 -23.40 2.31
N LEU A 79 -7.47 -22.73 1.99
CA LEU A 79 -6.19 -23.42 1.80
C LEU A 79 -5.20 -23.06 2.91
N PRO A 80 -4.31 -23.99 3.30
CA PRO A 80 -3.20 -23.66 4.19
C PRO A 80 -2.17 -22.76 3.48
N PRO A 81 -1.33 -22.05 4.24
CA PRO A 81 -0.20 -21.35 3.68
C PRO A 81 0.80 -22.34 3.07
N VAL A 82 1.36 -21.99 1.91
CA VAL A 82 2.33 -22.79 1.18
C VAL A 82 3.74 -22.26 1.44
N SER A 83 4.63 -23.14 1.93
CA SER A 83 6.04 -22.80 2.14
C SER A 83 6.66 -22.25 0.85
N GLY A 84 7.44 -21.17 1.00
CA GLY A 84 8.07 -20.54 -0.14
C GLY A 84 7.14 -19.64 -0.99
N LEU A 85 5.81 -19.72 -0.89
CA LEU A 85 4.86 -18.88 -1.65
C LEU A 85 4.09 -17.89 -0.78
N SER A 86 3.73 -18.28 0.43
CA SER A 86 2.86 -17.50 1.31
C SER A 86 3.58 -16.44 2.15
N ASN A 87 4.91 -16.41 2.11
CA ASN A 87 5.71 -15.42 2.82
C ASN A 87 6.74 -14.81 1.88
N PHE A 88 6.71 -13.49 1.73
CA PHE A 88 7.62 -12.74 0.86
C PHE A 88 7.66 -11.26 1.24
N PRO A 89 8.78 -10.58 0.97
CA PRO A 89 8.85 -9.12 1.10
C PRO A 89 8.14 -8.44 -0.06
N GLU A 90 7.61 -7.26 0.21
CA GLU A 90 6.99 -6.38 -0.77
C GLU A 90 7.36 -4.93 -0.49
N LEU A 91 7.55 -4.15 -1.55
CA LEU A 91 7.69 -2.71 -1.48
C LEU A 91 6.61 -2.10 -2.35
N ASN A 92 5.75 -1.26 -1.78
CA ASN A 92 4.75 -0.56 -2.57
C ASN A 92 4.98 0.95 -2.63
N LEU A 93 4.63 1.52 -3.77
CA LEU A 93 4.50 2.94 -3.99
C LEU A 93 3.02 3.26 -4.13
N ARG A 94 2.48 4.09 -3.24
CA ARG A 94 1.06 4.34 -3.15
C ARG A 94 0.72 5.80 -2.94
N THR A 95 -0.52 6.14 -3.23
CA THR A 95 -1.13 7.42 -2.84
C THR A 95 -2.52 7.19 -2.26
N TYR A 96 -3.10 8.23 -1.71
CA TYR A 96 -4.36 8.22 -1.00
C TYR A 96 -5.45 8.81 -1.87
N VAL A 97 -6.56 8.10 -1.98
CA VAL A 97 -7.63 8.44 -2.91
C VAL A 97 -9.00 8.23 -2.29
N VAL A 98 -10.00 8.85 -2.91
CA VAL A 98 -11.41 8.68 -2.60
C VAL A 98 -12.14 8.34 -3.91
N ASP A 99 -13.05 7.37 -3.86
CA ASP A 99 -13.88 7.03 -5.00
C ASP A 99 -15.10 7.98 -5.15
N GLU A 100 -15.91 7.75 -6.17
CA GLU A 100 -17.13 8.51 -6.46
C GLU A 100 -18.20 8.43 -5.35
N HIS A 101 -18.12 7.41 -4.49
CA HIS A 101 -19.02 7.22 -3.35
C HIS A 101 -18.48 7.82 -2.05
N GLY A 102 -17.36 8.53 -2.09
CA GLY A 102 -16.74 9.12 -0.89
C GLY A 102 -16.04 8.09 0.00
N ARG A 103 -15.64 6.92 -0.52
CA ARG A 103 -14.96 5.89 0.25
C ARG A 103 -13.44 6.08 0.14
N PRO A 104 -12.73 6.25 1.26
CA PRO A 104 -11.29 6.44 1.27
C PRO A 104 -10.55 5.11 1.04
N GLY A 105 -9.38 5.20 0.42
CA GLY A 105 -8.53 4.05 0.21
C GLY A 105 -7.17 4.43 -0.35
N VAL A 106 -6.46 3.42 -0.85
CA VAL A 106 -5.16 3.59 -1.48
C VAL A 106 -5.19 3.19 -2.94
N TRP A 107 -4.39 3.89 -3.74
CA TRP A 107 -4.06 3.57 -5.12
C TRP A 107 -2.59 3.21 -5.20
N PHE A 108 -2.26 2.03 -5.76
CA PHE A 108 -0.88 1.60 -5.94
C PHE A 108 -0.36 1.96 -7.33
N TYR A 109 0.73 2.73 -7.36
CA TYR A 109 1.49 2.95 -8.59
C TYR A 109 2.30 1.70 -8.95
N SER A 110 2.87 1.03 -7.93
CA SER A 110 3.59 -0.21 -8.11
C SER A 110 3.65 -1.05 -6.82
N LEU A 111 3.87 -2.35 -7.04
CA LEU A 111 4.06 -3.36 -6.01
C LEU A 111 5.25 -4.22 -6.42
N ASP A 112 6.38 -4.03 -5.75
CA ASP A 112 7.63 -4.69 -6.09
C ASP A 112 7.81 -5.92 -5.19
N THR A 113 8.10 -7.08 -5.79
CA THR A 113 8.23 -8.35 -5.06
C THR A 113 9.24 -9.27 -5.75
N PRO A 114 10.00 -10.12 -4.99
CA PRO A 114 10.93 -11.09 -5.58
C PRO A 114 10.22 -12.27 -6.23
N LYS A 115 8.92 -12.41 -5.99
CA LYS A 115 8.15 -13.50 -6.57
C LYS A 115 7.30 -12.99 -7.70
N ARG A 116 7.44 -13.62 -8.84
CA ARG A 116 6.35 -13.65 -9.80
C ARG A 116 5.21 -14.37 -9.10
N LEU A 117 4.42 -13.65 -8.32
CA LEU A 117 3.13 -14.17 -7.89
C LEU A 117 2.52 -14.87 -9.09
N PRO A 118 1.96 -16.09 -8.94
CA PRO A 118 1.34 -16.76 -10.06
C PRO A 118 0.48 -15.72 -10.77
N ASN A 119 0.90 -15.38 -11.98
CA ASN A 119 0.37 -14.25 -12.77
C ASN A 119 -1.16 -14.25 -12.86
N TRP A 120 -1.78 -15.40 -12.60
CA TRP A 120 -3.22 -15.56 -12.65
C TRP A 120 -3.94 -14.99 -11.42
N ILE A 121 -3.39 -15.09 -10.18
CA ILE A 121 -4.03 -14.52 -8.98
C ILE A 121 -3.97 -13.00 -9.01
N ALA A 122 -2.82 -12.43 -9.32
CA ALA A 122 -2.64 -10.97 -9.36
C ALA A 122 -3.38 -10.34 -10.56
N ARG A 123 -3.40 -10.98 -11.72
CA ARG A 123 -4.11 -10.50 -12.91
C ARG A 123 -5.62 -10.73 -12.85
N THR A 124 -6.06 -11.83 -12.29
CA THR A 124 -7.48 -12.21 -12.28
C THR A 124 -8.27 -11.44 -11.22
N PHE A 125 -7.65 -11.12 -10.09
CA PHE A 125 -8.38 -10.52 -8.98
C PHE A 125 -8.12 -9.03 -8.75
N PHE A 126 -6.95 -8.48 -9.12
CA PHE A 126 -6.60 -7.14 -8.63
C PHE A 126 -6.09 -6.13 -9.65
N HIS A 127 -5.79 -6.50 -10.90
CA HIS A 127 -5.22 -5.58 -11.92
C HIS A 127 -4.10 -4.65 -11.38
N LEU A 128 -3.29 -5.17 -10.47
CA LEU A 128 -2.26 -4.43 -9.77
C LEU A 128 -0.94 -4.44 -10.56
N ASN A 129 -0.22 -3.33 -10.53
CA ASN A 129 1.05 -3.18 -11.23
C ASN A 129 2.19 -3.83 -10.43
N TYR A 130 2.23 -5.17 -10.43
CA TYR A 130 3.34 -5.92 -9.84
C TYR A 130 4.57 -5.88 -10.73
N ARG A 131 5.71 -5.56 -10.11
CA ARG A 131 7.02 -5.54 -10.76
C ARG A 131 7.95 -6.55 -10.07
N LEU A 132 8.89 -7.10 -10.85
CA LEU A 132 9.91 -8.00 -10.33
C LEU A 132 11.01 -7.19 -9.65
N ALA A 133 11.30 -7.50 -8.40
CA ALA A 133 12.40 -6.90 -7.65
C ALA A 133 13.19 -7.96 -6.89
N ARG A 134 14.49 -7.75 -6.73
CA ARG A 134 15.31 -8.50 -5.78
C ARG A 134 15.26 -7.78 -4.45
N ILE A 135 14.74 -8.45 -3.43
CA ILE A 135 14.57 -7.84 -2.11
C ILE A 135 15.33 -8.67 -1.07
N GLN A 136 16.14 -8.01 -0.27
CA GLN A 136 16.90 -8.59 0.85
C GLN A 136 16.52 -7.85 2.14
N ILE A 137 16.31 -8.60 3.21
CA ILE A 137 16.02 -8.08 4.53
C ILE A 137 17.04 -8.61 5.50
N GLU A 138 17.66 -7.75 6.29
CA GLU A 138 18.59 -8.09 7.35
C GLU A 138 18.10 -7.47 8.66
N ASP A 139 17.99 -8.31 9.69
CA ASP A 139 17.67 -7.90 11.05
C ASP A 139 18.92 -8.01 11.93
N LYS A 140 19.33 -6.89 12.53
CA LYS A 140 20.48 -6.79 13.44
C LYS A 140 20.04 -6.14 14.76
N GLY A 141 19.52 -6.96 15.66
CA GLY A 141 18.95 -6.47 16.93
C GLY A 141 17.71 -5.61 16.68
N SER A 142 17.74 -4.34 17.09
CA SER A 142 16.66 -3.38 16.85
C SER A 142 16.66 -2.80 15.43
N LEU A 143 17.81 -2.84 14.75
CA LEU A 143 17.98 -2.27 13.42
C LEU A 143 17.52 -3.26 12.34
N ARG A 144 16.63 -2.81 11.48
CA ARG A 144 16.25 -3.51 10.26
C ARG A 144 16.82 -2.79 9.04
N ALA A 145 17.40 -3.57 8.12
CA ALA A 145 17.82 -3.10 6.82
C ALA A 145 17.02 -3.81 5.72
N TYR A 146 16.52 -3.04 4.77
CA TYR A 146 15.73 -3.51 3.63
C TYR A 146 16.37 -2.96 2.35
N ARG A 147 16.75 -3.85 1.43
CA ARG A 147 17.36 -3.49 0.16
C ARG A 147 16.51 -4.02 -0.98
N SER A 148 16.17 -3.17 -1.94
CA SER A 148 15.39 -3.50 -3.12
C SER A 148 16.10 -3.07 -4.39
N GLU A 149 16.14 -3.95 -5.39
CA GLU A 149 16.64 -3.70 -6.74
C GLU A 149 15.53 -4.07 -7.73
N LEU A 150 15.06 -3.13 -8.52
CA LEU A 150 14.01 -3.36 -9.51
C LEU A 150 14.60 -3.99 -10.78
N TRP A 151 13.89 -4.94 -11.38
CA TRP A 151 14.24 -5.48 -12.69
C TRP A 151 13.78 -4.55 -13.81
N MET A 152 14.74 -4.03 -14.59
CA MET A 152 14.56 -3.08 -15.69
C MET A 152 14.74 -3.77 -17.04
N GLU A 153 13.93 -4.81 -17.33
CA GLU A 153 13.92 -5.61 -18.55
C GLU A 153 15.24 -6.31 -18.91
N THR A 154 16.36 -5.64 -18.82
CA THR A 154 17.69 -6.16 -19.21
C THR A 154 18.70 -6.20 -18.07
N ASN A 155 18.51 -5.40 -17.02
CA ASN A 155 19.42 -5.28 -15.89
C ASN A 155 18.67 -4.98 -14.59
N TRP A 156 19.38 -5.06 -13.46
CA TRP A 156 18.88 -4.58 -12.18
C TRP A 156 19.21 -3.10 -12.02
N ASP A 157 18.24 -2.36 -11.49
CA ASP A 157 18.41 -0.94 -11.17
C ASP A 157 19.37 -0.76 -9.98
N THR A 158 19.76 0.49 -9.73
CA THR A 158 20.52 0.85 -8.52
C THR A 158 19.73 0.47 -7.27
N PRO A 159 20.36 -0.25 -6.32
CA PRO A 159 19.63 -0.66 -5.12
C PRO A 159 19.18 0.52 -4.28
N GLN A 160 17.95 0.42 -3.82
CA GLN A 160 17.37 1.31 -2.83
C GLN A 160 17.48 0.66 -1.45
N GLU A 161 18.03 1.38 -0.48
CA GLU A 161 18.24 0.88 0.87
C GLU A 161 17.45 1.70 1.88
N TYR A 162 16.76 1.00 2.77
CA TYR A 162 16.01 1.56 3.90
C TYR A 162 16.55 0.93 5.17
N LYS A 163 16.84 1.76 6.17
CA LYS A 163 17.30 1.29 7.49
C LYS A 163 16.50 2.01 8.56
N TRP A 164 15.95 1.24 9.47
CA TRP A 164 15.17 1.81 10.58
C TRP A 164 15.25 0.94 11.82
N GLU A 165 14.91 1.54 12.94
CA GLU A 165 14.69 0.88 14.20
C GLU A 165 13.44 1.41 14.89
N ARG A 166 12.87 0.61 15.76
CA ARG A 166 11.75 1.06 16.59
C ARG A 166 12.29 1.92 17.72
N VAL A 167 11.65 3.07 17.93
CA VAL A 167 11.90 3.97 19.04
C VAL A 167 10.60 4.29 19.77
N GLY A 168 10.63 4.35 21.10
CA GLY A 168 9.45 4.64 21.92
C GLY A 168 8.48 3.48 22.05
N GLU A 169 7.34 3.77 22.69
CA GLU A 169 6.27 2.81 22.93
C GLU A 169 5.26 2.80 21.77
N PRO A 170 4.63 1.64 21.49
CA PRO A 170 3.55 1.57 20.51
C PRO A 170 2.38 2.47 20.90
N PHE A 171 1.81 3.16 19.92
CA PHE A 171 0.64 4.01 20.12
C PHE A 171 -0.43 3.73 19.07
N THR A 172 -1.66 4.13 19.36
CA THR A 172 -2.75 4.10 18.39
C THR A 172 -2.94 5.49 17.79
N ALA A 173 -2.99 5.57 16.48
CA ALA A 173 -3.19 6.84 15.78
C ALA A 173 -4.57 7.44 16.13
N GLU A 174 -4.59 8.69 16.57
CA GLU A 174 -5.82 9.39 16.93
C GLU A 174 -6.62 9.79 15.69
N PRO A 175 -7.95 9.58 15.68
CA PRO A 175 -8.81 10.03 14.59
C PRO A 175 -8.64 11.53 14.29
N GLY A 176 -8.33 11.85 13.03
CA GLY A 176 -8.08 13.24 12.61
C GLY A 176 -6.60 13.63 12.59
N SER A 177 -5.70 12.82 13.13
CA SER A 177 -4.25 13.05 13.00
C SER A 177 -3.72 12.64 11.62
N LEU A 178 -2.53 13.11 11.28
CA LEU A 178 -1.83 12.68 10.06
C LEU A 178 -1.53 11.18 10.09
N ASP A 179 -1.08 10.64 11.22
CA ASP A 179 -0.82 9.20 11.38
C ASP A 179 -2.08 8.38 11.08
N PHE A 180 -3.23 8.80 11.59
CA PHE A 180 -4.51 8.18 11.27
C PHE A 180 -4.83 8.26 9.77
N PHE A 181 -4.64 9.42 9.15
CA PHE A 181 -4.87 9.61 7.72
C PHE A 181 -4.00 8.68 6.87
N LEU A 182 -2.73 8.52 7.22
CA LEU A 182 -1.75 7.74 6.46
C LEU A 182 -1.84 6.22 6.71
N ALA A 183 -2.15 5.80 7.94
CA ALA A 183 -2.12 4.39 8.33
C ALA A 183 -3.48 3.69 8.20
N GLU A 184 -4.59 4.36 8.52
CA GLU A 184 -5.93 3.76 8.60
C GLU A 184 -6.59 3.67 7.20
N ARG A 185 -6.08 2.76 6.37
CA ARG A 185 -6.52 2.55 4.98
C ARG A 185 -6.81 1.08 4.73
N TYR A 186 -8.09 0.75 4.62
CA TYR A 186 -8.56 -0.63 4.52
C TYR A 186 -9.05 -0.99 3.13
N ARG A 187 -9.18 -0.02 2.22
CA ARG A 187 -9.66 -0.20 0.86
C ARG A 187 -8.54 0.00 -0.15
N LEU A 188 -8.47 -0.93 -1.09
CA LEU A 188 -7.58 -0.88 -2.24
C LEU A 188 -8.41 -0.60 -3.49
N PHE A 189 -7.97 0.34 -4.31
CA PHE A 189 -8.52 0.57 -5.64
C PHE A 189 -7.58 0.06 -6.71
N ALA A 190 -8.15 -0.64 -7.68
CA ALA A 190 -7.45 -1.11 -8.88
C ALA A 190 -8.28 -0.75 -10.12
N TYR A 191 -7.61 -0.48 -11.23
CA TYR A 191 -8.24 -0.10 -12.48
C TYR A 191 -7.91 -1.09 -13.59
N ASN A 192 -8.95 -1.61 -14.23
CA ASN A 192 -8.80 -2.44 -15.41
C ASN A 192 -8.83 -1.56 -16.66
N LYS A 193 -7.69 -1.43 -17.34
CA LYS A 193 -7.67 -0.88 -18.70
C LYS A 193 -8.23 -1.95 -19.62
N LYS A 194 -9.54 -1.93 -19.85
CA LYS A 194 -10.13 -2.62 -21.00
C LYS A 194 -10.07 -1.72 -22.21
#